data_d8c492bfe645680fa3336897246e079b
#
_entry.id   d8c492bfe645680fa3336897246e079b
#
_cell.length_a   1.000
_cell.length_b   1.000
_cell.length_c   1.000
_cell.angle_alpha   90.00
_cell.angle_beta   90.00
_cell.angle_gamma   90.00
#
_symmetry.space_group_name_H-M   'P 1'
#
loop_
_entity.id
_entity.type
_entity.pdbx_description
1 polymer ?
#
loop_
_entity_poly.entity_id
_entity_poly.type
_entity_poly.pdbx_seq_one_letter_code
_entity_poly.pdbx_strand_id
1 'polypeptide(L)'
;ADQRMGMIGGGMMMVATEKEFLTEIIPHHEEAVVTAKEVLARGATTPEIKTLVEGIVTAQEKEIADMKTWYQAWYSTPYIPSGKYQPMMHDLSKLSGAALDTVFLEDMIMHHMGAIMMAHSVQGVTEHKEVETLSKAIIASQSKEIQLMRQLLGIVR
;
A
#
# COMPACT_ATOMS: atom_id res chain seq x y z
N ALA A 1 -0.32 -23.65 -6.21
CA ALA A 1 -0.18 -22.92 -6.07
C ALA A 1 -0.02 -22.53 -5.96
N ASP A 2 -0.16 -22.66 -6.24
CA ASP A 2 0.00 -21.89 -6.09
C ASP A 2 -0.47 -21.24 -5.97
N GLN A 3 -1.01 -21.40 -5.73
CA GLN A 3 -1.31 -20.47 -5.61
C GLN A 3 -0.97 -19.69 -5.28
N ARG A 4 -0.72 -19.64 -5.36
CA ARG A 4 -0.17 -18.63 -5.21
C ARG A 4 0.04 -17.97 -5.82
N MET A 5 -0.28 -18.09 -6.60
CA MET A 5 0.00 -17.27 -7.20
C MET A 5 -0.19 -16.32 -7.20
N GLY A 6 -0.59 -16.54 -7.11
CA GLY A 6 -0.81 -15.54 -7.07
C GLY A 6 -0.64 -14.88 -6.78
N MET A 7 -0.53 -14.76 -6.40
CA MET A 7 -0.24 -13.90 -6.21
C MET A 7 0.78 -13.59 -6.44
N ILE A 8 1.21 -13.92 -6.90
CA ILE A 8 2.07 -13.63 -7.15
C ILE A 8 2.48 -12.80 -7.54
N GLY A 9 2.77 -13.02 -7.54
CA GLY A 9 2.98 -12.33 -7.97
C GLY A 9 2.56 -11.58 -8.03
N GLY A 10 2.59 -11.67 -7.76
CA GLY A 10 2.15 -10.75 -7.62
C GLY A 10 1.18 -10.32 -7.93
N GLY A 11 1.23 -10.28 -8.69
CA GLY A 11 0.18 -9.59 -9.16
C GLY A 11 -1.14 -10.07 -8.81
N MET A 12 -1.13 -11.08 -8.13
CA MET A 12 -2.42 -11.64 -7.86
C MET A 12 -3.02 -11.06 -6.60
N MET A 13 -3.11 -9.76 -6.59
CA MET A 13 -3.72 -9.00 -5.51
C MET A 13 -5.23 -8.96 -5.66
N MET A 14 -5.83 -10.16 -5.76
CA MET A 14 -7.28 -10.30 -5.87
C MET A 14 -7.81 -10.89 -4.58
N VAL A 15 -8.92 -10.36 -4.10
CA VAL A 15 -9.54 -10.85 -2.88
C VAL A 15 -10.93 -11.38 -3.19
N ALA A 16 -11.37 -12.38 -2.43
CA ALA A 16 -12.66 -13.01 -2.64
C ALA A 16 -13.73 -12.47 -1.68
N THR A 17 -13.34 -11.92 -0.55
CA THR A 17 -14.27 -11.41 0.45
C THR A 17 -13.77 -10.10 1.02
N GLU A 18 -14.69 -9.37 1.65
CA GLU A 18 -14.33 -8.13 2.33
C GLU A 18 -13.38 -8.39 3.49
N LYS A 19 -13.60 -9.47 4.25
CA LYS A 19 -12.70 -9.80 5.35
C LYS A 19 -11.30 -10.10 4.84
N GLU A 20 -11.20 -10.83 3.73
CA GLU A 20 -9.90 -11.10 3.11
C GLU A 20 -9.22 -9.81 2.67
N PHE A 21 -10.00 -8.86 2.11
CA PHE A 21 -9.44 -7.58 1.74
C PHE A 21 -8.77 -6.91 2.93
N LEU A 22 -9.44 -6.86 4.08
CA LEU A 22 -8.88 -6.21 5.27
C LEU A 22 -7.61 -6.91 5.74
N THR A 23 -7.62 -8.26 5.75
CA THR A 23 -6.46 -9.00 6.23
C THR A 23 -5.26 -8.90 5.30
N GLU A 24 -5.49 -8.63 4.01
CA GLU A 24 -4.40 -8.50 3.05
C GLU A 24 -3.91 -7.06 2.93
N ILE A 25 -4.83 -6.10 2.92
CA ILE A 25 -4.45 -4.71 2.67
C ILE A 25 -3.79 -4.06 3.89
N ILE A 26 -4.14 -4.49 5.11
CA ILE A 26 -3.52 -3.90 6.31
C ILE A 26 -2.01 -4.09 6.31
N PRO A 27 -1.47 -5.32 6.19
CA PRO A 27 -0.01 -5.46 6.17
C PRO A 27 0.61 -4.83 4.92
N HIS A 28 -0.11 -4.78 3.81
CA HIS A 28 0.34 -4.10 2.60
C HIS A 28 0.54 -2.61 2.89
N HIS A 29 -0.43 -1.97 3.55
CA HIS A 29 -0.32 -0.57 3.96
C HIS A 29 0.81 -0.37 4.97
N GLU A 30 0.97 -1.31 5.91
CA GLU A 30 2.01 -1.20 6.93
C GLU A 30 3.40 -1.20 6.29
N GLU A 31 3.61 -1.99 5.26
CA GLU A 31 4.88 -1.98 4.55
C GLU A 31 5.15 -0.62 3.90
N ALA A 32 4.13 -0.02 3.31
CA ALA A 32 4.28 1.30 2.71
C ALA A 32 4.68 2.34 3.76
N VAL A 33 4.05 2.29 4.94
CA VAL A 33 4.35 3.25 6.01
C VAL A 33 5.78 3.06 6.52
N VAL A 34 6.19 1.82 6.77
CA VAL A 34 7.55 1.54 7.27
C VAL A 34 8.60 2.04 6.29
N THR A 35 8.46 1.72 5.00
CA THR A 35 9.46 2.12 4.01
C THR A 35 9.42 3.62 3.77
N ALA A 36 8.24 4.24 3.80
CA ALA A 36 8.13 5.69 3.67
C ALA A 36 8.85 6.41 4.80
N LYS A 37 8.73 5.89 6.02
CA LYS A 37 9.44 6.49 7.17
C LYS A 37 10.96 6.34 7.04
N GLU A 38 11.43 5.24 6.44
CA GLU A 38 12.86 5.12 6.16
C GLU A 38 13.34 6.20 5.20
N VAL A 39 12.53 6.50 4.17
CA VAL A 39 12.88 7.55 3.23
C VAL A 39 12.91 8.92 3.93
N LEU A 40 11.95 9.18 4.80
CA LEU A 40 11.95 10.45 5.54
C LEU A 40 13.18 10.58 6.44
N ALA A 41 13.69 9.45 6.96
CA ALA A 41 14.84 9.47 7.87
C ALA A 41 16.16 9.59 7.13
N ARG A 42 16.31 8.97 5.95
CA ARG A 42 17.60 8.84 5.30
C ARG A 42 17.63 9.35 3.86
N GLY A 43 16.47 9.72 3.29
CA GLY A 43 16.36 10.20 1.92
C GLY A 43 15.53 11.48 1.87
N ALA A 44 14.54 11.48 0.97
CA ALA A 44 13.65 12.64 0.74
C ALA A 44 14.47 13.85 0.34
N THR A 45 15.28 13.67 -0.70
CA THR A 45 16.31 14.65 -1.07
C THR A 45 15.76 15.85 -1.83
N THR A 46 14.48 15.83 -2.21
CA THR A 46 13.84 17.01 -2.81
C THR A 46 12.55 17.31 -2.05
N PRO A 47 12.09 18.58 -2.08
CA PRO A 47 10.82 18.92 -1.43
C PRO A 47 9.64 18.12 -1.99
N GLU A 48 9.65 17.84 -3.29
CA GLU A 48 8.57 17.11 -3.94
C GLU A 48 8.49 15.67 -3.42
N ILE A 49 9.63 15.02 -3.28
CA ILE A 49 9.68 13.66 -2.75
C ILE A 49 9.23 13.67 -1.28
N LYS A 50 9.72 14.63 -0.51
CA LYS A 50 9.35 14.73 0.90
C LYS A 50 7.84 14.89 1.06
N THR A 51 7.22 15.78 0.29
CA THR A 51 5.78 16.00 0.35
C THR A 51 5.01 14.75 -0.01
N LEU A 52 5.42 14.06 -1.07
CA LEU A 52 4.78 12.82 -1.49
C LEU A 52 4.84 11.77 -0.37
N VAL A 53 6.03 11.58 0.19
CA VAL A 53 6.26 10.53 1.19
C VAL A 53 5.50 10.84 2.48
N GLU A 54 5.48 12.10 2.92
CA GLU A 54 4.69 12.50 4.08
C GLU A 54 3.21 12.24 3.85
N GLY A 55 2.73 12.48 2.64
CA GLY A 55 1.33 12.21 2.30
C GLY A 55 1.00 10.73 2.36
N ILE A 56 1.91 9.88 1.89
CA ILE A 56 1.73 8.43 1.97
C ILE A 56 1.61 8.00 3.44
N VAL A 57 2.51 8.47 4.29
CA VAL A 57 2.48 8.11 5.72
C VAL A 57 1.16 8.53 6.35
N THR A 58 0.77 9.79 6.17
CA THR A 58 -0.43 10.32 6.81
C THR A 58 -1.68 9.57 6.37
N ALA A 59 -1.84 9.38 5.06
CA ALA A 59 -3.05 8.74 4.55
C ALA A 59 -3.12 7.27 4.95
N GLN A 60 -2.01 6.55 4.84
CA GLN A 60 -2.06 5.12 5.07
C GLN A 60 -2.08 4.76 6.54
N GLU A 61 -1.46 5.56 7.41
CA GLU A 61 -1.62 5.34 8.85
C GLU A 61 -3.07 5.49 9.27
N LYS A 62 -3.76 6.50 8.72
CA LYS A 62 -5.18 6.68 9.03
C LYS A 62 -6.01 5.50 8.54
N GLU A 63 -5.75 5.05 7.32
CA GLU A 63 -6.49 3.92 6.76
C GLU A 63 -6.24 2.64 7.55
N ILE A 64 -5.01 2.40 8.00
CA ILE A 64 -4.71 1.25 8.85
C ILE A 64 -5.51 1.30 10.14
N ALA A 65 -5.54 2.46 10.80
CA ALA A 65 -6.26 2.60 12.05
C ALA A 65 -7.77 2.37 11.86
N ASP A 66 -8.34 2.94 10.80
CA ASP A 66 -9.75 2.75 10.48
C ASP A 66 -10.05 1.28 10.21
N MET A 67 -9.24 0.62 9.41
CA MET A 67 -9.47 -0.78 9.06
C MET A 67 -9.37 -1.70 10.27
N LYS A 68 -8.44 -1.45 11.18
CA LYS A 68 -8.33 -2.25 12.39
C LYS A 68 -9.54 -2.05 13.29
N THR A 69 -10.04 -0.82 13.37
CA THR A 69 -11.24 -0.53 14.13
C THR A 69 -12.45 -1.27 13.55
N TRP A 70 -12.61 -1.21 12.21
CA TRP A 70 -13.70 -1.92 11.55
C TRP A 70 -13.59 -3.43 11.74
N TYR A 71 -12.39 -3.96 11.62
CA TYR A 71 -12.17 -5.40 11.75
C TYR A 71 -12.67 -5.89 13.10
N GLN A 72 -12.29 -5.20 14.17
CA GLN A 72 -12.73 -5.58 15.51
C GLN A 72 -14.24 -5.44 15.68
N ALA A 73 -14.82 -4.37 15.15
CA ALA A 73 -16.25 -4.12 15.27
C ALA A 73 -17.06 -5.18 14.54
N TRP A 74 -16.61 -5.58 13.35
CA TRP A 74 -17.41 -6.47 12.50
C TRP A 74 -17.16 -7.95 12.77
N TYR A 75 -15.99 -8.32 13.25
CA TYR A 75 -15.63 -9.71 13.42
C TYR A 75 -15.40 -10.09 14.88
N SER A 76 -15.63 -9.17 15.80
CA SER A 76 -15.62 -9.38 17.26
C SER A 76 -14.28 -9.89 17.78
N THR A 77 -13.18 -9.58 17.08
CA THR A 77 -11.84 -9.96 17.49
C THR A 77 -10.86 -8.93 16.92
N PRO A 78 -9.79 -8.61 17.64
CA PRO A 78 -8.78 -7.70 17.09
C PRO A 78 -8.14 -8.30 15.84
N TYR A 79 -7.72 -7.42 14.93
CA TYR A 79 -6.91 -7.87 13.80
C TYR A 79 -5.57 -8.38 14.33
N ILE A 80 -5.19 -9.60 13.93
CA ILE A 80 -3.92 -10.20 14.30
C ILE A 80 -3.22 -10.59 12.99
N PRO A 81 -1.97 -10.14 12.77
CA PRO A 81 -1.25 -10.48 11.55
C PRO A 81 -1.08 -11.99 11.41
N SER A 82 -1.29 -12.50 10.20
CA SER A 82 -1.14 -13.92 9.92
C SER A 82 0.32 -14.35 9.86
N GLY A 83 1.24 -13.41 9.67
CA GLY A 83 2.63 -13.71 9.42
C GLY A 83 2.93 -14.19 8.01
N LYS A 84 1.93 -14.16 7.13
CA LYS A 84 2.08 -14.71 5.77
C LYS A 84 2.27 -13.64 4.70
N TYR A 85 2.27 -12.37 5.10
CA TYR A 85 2.44 -11.31 4.12
C TYR A 85 3.83 -11.38 3.47
N GLN A 86 3.86 -11.29 2.14
CA GLN A 86 5.10 -11.31 1.38
C GLN A 86 5.49 -9.87 1.03
N PRO A 87 6.63 -9.40 1.53
CA PRO A 87 7.06 -8.04 1.22
C PRO A 87 7.21 -7.80 -0.26
N MET A 88 6.77 -6.64 -0.72
CA MET A 88 6.91 -6.24 -2.13
C MET A 88 8.05 -5.26 -2.34
N MET A 89 8.52 -4.61 -1.26
CA MET A 89 9.60 -3.64 -1.35
C MET A 89 10.93 -4.35 -1.16
N HIS A 90 11.96 -3.84 -1.83
CA HIS A 90 13.32 -4.30 -1.55
C HIS A 90 13.74 -3.90 -0.14
N ASP A 91 14.80 -4.55 0.35
CA ASP A 91 15.42 -4.15 1.60
C ASP A 91 16.16 -2.82 1.36
N LEU A 92 15.66 -1.76 1.98
CA LEU A 92 16.18 -0.41 1.79
C LEU A 92 17.22 -0.01 2.84
N SER A 93 17.55 -0.92 3.76
CA SER A 93 18.31 -0.57 4.96
C SER A 93 19.72 -0.07 4.66
N LYS A 94 20.30 -0.44 3.53
CA LYS A 94 21.66 -0.04 3.17
C LYS A 94 21.71 1.14 2.22
N LEU A 95 20.55 1.72 1.93
CA LEU A 95 20.47 2.86 1.01
C LEU A 95 20.22 4.14 1.76
N SER A 96 20.65 5.25 1.17
CA SER A 96 20.38 6.59 1.71
C SER A 96 20.39 7.59 0.55
N GLY A 97 19.93 8.81 0.85
CA GLY A 97 19.97 9.90 -0.12
C GLY A 97 19.18 9.61 -1.38
N ALA A 98 19.70 10.11 -2.50
CA ALA A 98 19.01 9.99 -3.78
C ALA A 98 18.87 8.53 -4.23
N ALA A 99 19.84 7.67 -3.88
CA ALA A 99 19.75 6.26 -4.23
C ALA A 99 18.56 5.60 -3.52
N LEU A 100 18.36 5.92 -2.26
CA LEU A 100 17.19 5.43 -1.52
C LEU A 100 15.90 5.95 -2.15
N ASP A 101 15.85 7.23 -2.47
CA ASP A 101 14.66 7.82 -3.09
C ASP A 101 14.30 7.09 -4.38
N THR A 102 15.28 6.82 -5.23
CA THR A 102 15.05 6.17 -6.52
C THR A 102 14.46 4.78 -6.35
N VAL A 103 15.09 3.95 -5.50
CA VAL A 103 14.60 2.58 -5.30
C VAL A 103 13.22 2.59 -4.65
N PHE A 104 13.01 3.49 -3.67
CA PHE A 104 11.71 3.61 -3.03
C PHE A 104 10.62 3.95 -4.06
N LEU A 105 10.87 4.94 -4.92
CA LEU A 105 9.87 5.35 -5.91
C LEU A 105 9.57 4.22 -6.88
N GLU A 106 10.59 3.52 -7.34
CA GLU A 106 10.40 2.41 -8.27
C GLU A 106 9.57 1.30 -7.63
N ASP A 107 9.92 0.91 -6.41
CA ASP A 107 9.22 -0.16 -5.72
C ASP A 107 7.79 0.25 -5.33
N MET A 108 7.63 1.51 -4.91
CA MET A 108 6.33 1.97 -4.43
C MET A 108 5.31 2.09 -5.57
N ILE A 109 5.76 2.33 -6.80
CA ILE A 109 4.85 2.28 -7.95
C ILE A 109 4.19 0.90 -8.04
N MET A 110 4.99 -0.16 -7.98
CA MET A 110 4.45 -1.52 -8.05
C MET A 110 3.60 -1.85 -6.82
N HIS A 111 4.04 -1.38 -5.66
CA HIS A 111 3.30 -1.58 -4.42
C HIS A 111 1.91 -0.95 -4.51
N HIS A 112 1.84 0.27 -5.00
CA HIS A 112 0.56 0.98 -5.19
C HIS A 112 -0.32 0.26 -6.22
N MET A 113 0.26 -0.29 -7.29
CA MET A 113 -0.51 -1.06 -8.26
C MET A 113 -1.19 -2.26 -7.60
N GLY A 114 -0.48 -2.92 -6.67
CA GLY A 114 -1.06 -4.03 -5.92
C GLY A 114 -2.27 -3.60 -5.09
N ALA A 115 -2.16 -2.47 -4.39
CA ALA A 115 -3.28 -1.95 -3.61
C ALA A 115 -4.48 -1.61 -4.49
N ILE A 116 -4.23 -1.02 -5.66
CA ILE A 116 -5.30 -0.67 -6.60
C ILE A 116 -6.00 -1.94 -7.08
N MET A 117 -5.25 -3.00 -7.37
CA MET A 117 -5.85 -4.27 -7.80
C MET A 117 -6.73 -4.87 -6.71
N MET A 118 -6.26 -4.88 -5.47
CA MET A 118 -7.08 -5.35 -4.35
C MET A 118 -8.33 -4.51 -4.17
N ALA A 119 -8.19 -3.18 -4.28
CA ALA A 119 -9.32 -2.28 -4.13
C ALA A 119 -10.37 -2.50 -5.20
N HIS A 120 -9.94 -2.72 -6.45
CA HIS A 120 -10.89 -3.06 -7.51
C HIS A 120 -11.60 -4.39 -7.24
N SER A 121 -10.85 -5.40 -6.79
CA SER A 121 -11.45 -6.72 -6.61
C SER A 121 -12.46 -6.75 -5.46
N VAL A 122 -12.24 -5.95 -4.40
CA VAL A 122 -13.17 -5.97 -3.27
C VAL A 122 -14.49 -5.26 -3.60
N GLN A 123 -14.49 -4.37 -4.58
CA GLN A 123 -15.71 -3.60 -4.89
C GLN A 123 -16.89 -4.48 -5.26
N GLY A 124 -16.63 -5.67 -5.80
CA GLY A 124 -17.70 -6.58 -6.15
C GLY A 124 -18.25 -7.40 -4.98
N VAL A 125 -17.61 -7.33 -3.82
CA VAL A 125 -17.96 -8.18 -2.68
C VAL A 125 -18.06 -7.40 -1.37
N THR A 126 -18.18 -6.08 -1.43
CA THR A 126 -18.27 -5.27 -0.20
C THR A 126 -19.57 -5.55 0.53
N GLU A 127 -19.47 -5.63 1.85
CA GLU A 127 -20.61 -5.79 2.75
C GLU A 127 -20.87 -4.54 3.57
N HIS A 128 -19.89 -3.63 3.63
CA HIS A 128 -19.98 -2.40 4.41
C HIS A 128 -19.61 -1.20 3.53
N LYS A 129 -20.38 -0.13 3.70
CA LYS A 129 -20.18 1.07 2.91
C LYS A 129 -18.81 1.69 3.15
N GLU A 130 -18.28 1.54 4.35
CA GLU A 130 -16.95 2.03 4.69
C GLU A 130 -15.88 1.43 3.77
N VAL A 131 -15.96 0.13 3.51
CA VAL A 131 -14.98 -0.52 2.64
C VAL A 131 -15.17 -0.10 1.20
N GLU A 132 -16.41 0.06 0.75
CA GLU A 132 -16.64 0.56 -0.60
C GLU A 132 -16.05 1.95 -0.78
N THR A 133 -16.28 2.84 0.17
CA THR A 133 -15.73 4.20 0.12
C THR A 133 -14.21 4.17 0.16
N LEU A 134 -13.63 3.36 1.04
CA LEU A 134 -12.18 3.23 1.14
C LEU A 134 -11.57 2.73 -0.16
N SER A 135 -12.19 1.71 -0.78
CA SER A 135 -11.63 1.14 -2.02
C SER A 135 -11.58 2.19 -3.13
N LYS A 136 -12.61 3.02 -3.23
CA LYS A 136 -12.64 4.09 -4.22
C LYS A 136 -11.57 5.14 -3.91
N ALA A 137 -11.38 5.47 -2.64
CA ALA A 137 -10.37 6.43 -2.23
C ALA A 137 -8.95 5.93 -2.53
N ILE A 138 -8.69 4.64 -2.26
CA ILE A 138 -7.40 4.04 -2.57
C ILE A 138 -7.11 4.13 -4.07
N ILE A 139 -8.08 3.76 -4.90
CA ILE A 139 -7.90 3.80 -6.35
C ILE A 139 -7.57 5.21 -6.80
N ALA A 140 -8.32 6.20 -6.32
CA ALA A 140 -8.14 7.58 -6.75
C ALA A 140 -6.80 8.15 -6.28
N SER A 141 -6.48 7.99 -4.99
CA SER A 141 -5.29 8.62 -4.43
C SER A 141 -4.02 7.92 -4.89
N GLN A 142 -4.02 6.59 -4.92
CA GLN A 142 -2.80 5.87 -5.28
C GLN A 142 -2.54 5.89 -6.78
N SER A 143 -3.56 5.98 -7.63
CA SER A 143 -3.35 6.21 -9.05
C SER A 143 -2.65 7.55 -9.29
N LYS A 144 -3.06 8.58 -8.55
CA LYS A 144 -2.45 9.90 -8.66
C LYS A 144 -1.00 9.86 -8.18
N GLU A 145 -0.74 9.15 -7.10
CA GLU A 145 0.62 9.02 -6.58
C GLU A 145 1.52 8.25 -7.54
N ILE A 146 1.00 7.23 -8.21
CA ILE A 146 1.77 6.52 -9.24
C ILE A 146 2.23 7.50 -10.33
N GLN A 147 1.31 8.33 -10.83
CA GLN A 147 1.68 9.31 -11.85
C GLN A 147 2.78 10.25 -11.35
N LEU A 148 2.64 10.74 -10.13
CA LEU A 148 3.63 11.64 -9.55
C LEU A 148 4.98 10.94 -9.38
N MET A 149 4.98 9.70 -8.88
CA MET A 149 6.21 8.95 -8.72
C MET A 149 6.93 8.74 -10.06
N ARG A 150 6.16 8.45 -11.12
CA ARG A 150 6.74 8.29 -12.45
C ARG A 150 7.33 9.60 -12.97
N GLN A 151 6.66 10.71 -12.71
CA GLN A 151 7.19 12.02 -13.08
C GLN A 151 8.50 12.30 -12.33
N LEU A 152 8.53 12.01 -11.03
CA LEU A 152 9.73 12.25 -10.23
C LEU A 152 10.90 11.37 -10.67
N LEU A 153 10.61 10.19 -11.21
CA LEU A 153 11.64 9.32 -11.78
C LEU A 153 12.02 9.71 -13.22
N GLY A 154 11.28 10.65 -13.83
CA GLY A 154 11.51 11.01 -15.21
C GLY A 154 11.01 10.01 -16.24
N ILE A 155 10.13 9.10 -15.84
CA ILE A 155 9.60 8.07 -16.72
C ILE A 155 8.49 8.63 -17.61
N VAL A 156 7.67 9.54 -17.08
CA VAL A 156 6.54 10.15 -17.79
C VAL A 156 6.81 11.62 -17.97
N ARG A 157 6.59 12.11 -19.19
CA ARG A 157 6.78 13.53 -19.53
C ARG A 157 5.44 14.26 -19.57
#